data_02c5c27c42835c4ac7bc9bb34cf3cb3b
#
_entry.id   02c5c27c42835c4ac7bc9bb34cf3cb3b
#
_cell.length_a   1.000
_cell.length_b   1.000
_cell.length_c   1.000
_cell.angle_alpha   90.00
_cell.angle_beta   90.00
_cell.angle_gamma   90.00
#
_symmetry.space_group_name_H-M   'P 1'
#
loop_
_entity.id
_entity.type
_entity.pdbx_description
1 polymer ?
#
loop_
_entity_poly.entity_id
_entity_poly.type
_entity_poly.pdbx_seq_one_letter_code
_entity_poly.pdbx_strand_id
1 'polypeptide(L)'
;MKLHTASRTLPTVEPVVPVAGTPPLQDPAWLYEPKFDGFRGVLYQSQTSFIRSKRGNILRRFSELCERVRGELKVRDVILDGEVVAINEEGHQDVQALMAGRGWLHYTVFDVLWINGRDLSRQSLTIRKRRLAELIPESTQTMSRVLTVDGDGRGLFEAVERLDLEGIVAKRKADFYGPRTVWYTLKNPGYTRAEGRWELFERKGSAPDSAASGEQLPKAGIASKRFPHRIGP
;
A
#
# COMPACT_ATOMS: atom_id res chain seq x y z
N MET A 1 -2.73 40.50 9.91
CA MET A 1 -3.95 39.76 9.50
C MET A 1 -3.61 38.28 9.48
N LYS A 2 -3.91 37.53 10.56
CA LYS A 2 -3.64 36.07 10.64
C LYS A 2 -4.73 35.37 9.84
N LEU A 3 -4.36 34.85 8.67
CA LEU A 3 -5.23 33.92 7.92
C LEU A 3 -5.41 32.65 8.76
N HIS A 4 -6.58 32.52 9.37
CA HIS A 4 -7.04 31.27 9.94
C HIS A 4 -7.24 30.29 8.77
N THR A 5 -6.24 29.50 8.45
CA THR A 5 -6.38 28.34 7.57
C THR A 5 -7.19 27.30 8.35
N ALA A 6 -8.50 27.29 8.15
CA ALA A 6 -9.34 26.22 8.65
C ALA A 6 -8.75 24.89 8.20
N SER A 7 -8.48 24.00 9.15
CA SER A 7 -8.05 22.61 8.88
C SER A 7 -9.15 21.94 8.05
N ARG A 8 -8.95 21.83 6.74
CA ARG A 8 -9.85 21.08 5.88
C ARG A 8 -9.60 19.60 6.11
N THR A 9 -10.55 18.93 6.73
CA THR A 9 -10.55 17.47 6.82
C THR A 9 -10.65 16.90 5.40
N LEU A 10 -9.70 16.04 5.02
CA LEU A 10 -9.76 15.34 3.73
C LEU A 10 -10.97 14.41 3.67
N PRO A 11 -11.66 14.32 2.51
CA PRO A 11 -12.80 13.42 2.36
C PRO A 11 -12.36 11.96 2.51
N THR A 12 -13.23 11.13 3.08
CA THR A 12 -13.00 9.69 3.09
C THR A 12 -13.27 9.12 1.70
N VAL A 13 -12.36 8.30 1.21
CA VAL A 13 -12.47 7.63 -0.09
C VAL A 13 -12.71 6.14 0.14
N GLU A 14 -13.66 5.58 -0.59
CA GLU A 14 -13.88 4.14 -0.69
C GLU A 14 -13.07 3.61 -1.88
N PRO A 15 -12.08 2.71 -1.64
CA PRO A 15 -11.24 2.21 -2.72
C PRO A 15 -12.00 1.33 -3.71
N VAL A 16 -11.78 1.56 -5.01
CA VAL A 16 -12.28 0.64 -6.06
C VAL A 16 -11.64 -0.73 -5.87
N VAL A 17 -12.45 -1.77 -5.70
CA VAL A 17 -11.96 -3.14 -5.56
C VAL A 17 -11.98 -3.81 -6.93
N PRO A 18 -10.81 -4.21 -7.47
CA PRO A 18 -10.76 -4.92 -8.74
C PRO A 18 -11.46 -6.28 -8.65
N VAL A 19 -12.11 -6.67 -9.75
CA VAL A 19 -12.77 -7.97 -9.90
C VAL A 19 -11.97 -8.85 -10.86
N ALA A 20 -11.99 -10.16 -10.66
CA ALA A 20 -11.45 -11.09 -11.63
C ALA A 20 -12.29 -11.04 -12.93
N GLY A 21 -11.63 -11.03 -14.08
CA GLY A 21 -12.33 -10.96 -15.35
C GLY A 21 -11.39 -10.99 -16.54
N THR A 22 -11.96 -11.05 -17.72
CA THR A 22 -11.25 -11.06 -19.01
C THR A 22 -11.50 -9.72 -19.73
N PRO A 23 -10.74 -8.66 -19.41
CA PRO A 23 -10.85 -7.39 -20.12
C PRO A 23 -10.35 -7.57 -21.56
N PRO A 24 -10.78 -6.71 -22.49
CA PRO A 24 -10.14 -6.67 -23.80
C PRO A 24 -8.66 -6.32 -23.60
N LEU A 25 -7.76 -7.10 -24.24
CA LEU A 25 -6.31 -6.90 -24.07
C LEU A 25 -5.68 -6.04 -25.16
N GLN A 26 -6.44 -5.69 -26.20
CA GLN A 26 -6.02 -4.80 -27.30
C GLN A 26 -7.15 -3.84 -27.61
N ASP A 27 -7.30 -2.82 -26.75
CA ASP A 27 -8.37 -1.83 -26.88
C ASP A 27 -7.84 -0.45 -26.46
N PRO A 28 -7.84 0.55 -27.36
CA PRO A 28 -7.36 1.90 -27.07
C PRO A 28 -8.17 2.64 -26.02
N ALA A 29 -9.34 2.15 -25.60
CA ALA A 29 -10.12 2.74 -24.52
C ALA A 29 -9.63 2.34 -23.13
N TRP A 30 -8.62 1.45 -23.04
CA TRP A 30 -8.15 0.89 -21.77
C TRP A 30 -6.69 1.26 -21.50
N LEU A 31 -6.38 1.32 -20.19
CA LEU A 31 -5.04 1.35 -19.64
C LEU A 31 -4.79 0.06 -18.85
N TYR A 32 -3.57 -0.43 -18.94
CA TYR A 32 -3.13 -1.66 -18.26
C TYR A 32 -1.94 -1.37 -17.38
N GLU A 33 -1.94 -1.94 -16.19
CA GLU A 33 -0.92 -1.74 -15.16
C GLU A 33 -0.48 -3.08 -14.58
N PRO A 34 0.81 -3.28 -14.26
CA PRO A 34 1.23 -4.46 -13.49
C PRO A 34 0.48 -4.51 -12.16
N LYS A 35 0.07 -5.71 -11.78
CA LYS A 35 -0.48 -5.97 -10.46
C LYS A 35 0.64 -6.28 -9.48
N PHE A 36 0.69 -5.51 -8.40
CA PHE A 36 1.66 -5.68 -7.33
C PHE A 36 1.09 -6.57 -6.22
N ASP A 37 1.96 -7.37 -5.60
CA ASP A 37 1.63 -8.18 -4.43
C ASP A 37 2.15 -7.47 -3.17
N GLY A 38 1.26 -6.76 -2.49
CA GLY A 38 1.60 -5.94 -1.34
C GLY A 38 0.41 -5.65 -0.42
N PHE A 39 0.45 -4.48 0.20
CA PHE A 39 -0.67 -3.95 0.98
C PHE A 39 -1.29 -2.76 0.28
N ARG A 40 -2.48 -2.98 -0.32
CA ARG A 40 -3.27 -1.87 -0.85
C ARG A 40 -3.55 -0.84 0.23
N GLY A 41 -3.25 0.41 -0.05
CA GLY A 41 -3.52 1.48 0.86
C GLY A 41 -3.77 2.83 0.20
N VAL A 42 -4.76 3.54 0.70
CA VAL A 42 -5.01 4.93 0.33
C VAL A 42 -4.23 5.81 1.30
N LEU A 43 -3.27 6.58 0.78
CA LEU A 43 -2.50 7.54 1.54
C LEU A 43 -3.26 8.87 1.63
N TYR A 44 -3.40 9.36 2.83
CA TYR A 44 -3.94 10.68 3.16
C TYR A 44 -2.82 11.54 3.72
N GLN A 45 -2.58 12.68 3.12
CA GLN A 45 -1.63 13.67 3.62
C GLN A 45 -2.29 15.03 3.75
N SER A 46 -2.11 15.65 4.91
CA SER A 46 -2.42 17.06 5.19
C SER A 46 -1.45 17.56 6.26
N GLN A 47 -1.90 17.91 7.45
CA GLN A 47 -1.03 18.20 8.59
C GLN A 47 -0.28 16.95 9.08
N THR A 48 -0.89 15.79 8.93
CA THR A 48 -0.33 14.46 9.19
C THR A 48 -0.42 13.61 7.94
N SER A 49 0.34 12.51 7.91
CA SER A 49 0.28 11.54 6.82
C SER A 49 0.00 10.15 7.38
N PHE A 50 -0.91 9.42 6.74
CA PHE A 50 -1.24 8.04 7.11
C PHE A 50 -1.81 7.26 5.93
N ILE A 51 -1.72 5.94 5.98
CA ILE A 51 -2.30 5.02 5.00
C ILE A 51 -3.50 4.30 5.62
N ARG A 52 -4.61 4.24 4.88
CA ARG A 52 -5.78 3.41 5.18
C ARG A 52 -5.84 2.19 4.28
N SER A 53 -6.11 1.03 4.87
CA SER A 53 -6.40 -0.20 4.12
C SER A 53 -7.75 -0.09 3.38
N LYS A 54 -8.01 -1.03 2.46
CA LYS A 54 -9.31 -1.17 1.79
C LYS A 54 -10.50 -1.36 2.75
N ARG A 55 -10.24 -1.77 4.00
CA ARG A 55 -11.26 -1.93 5.07
C ARG A 55 -11.39 -0.70 5.96
N GLY A 56 -10.70 0.41 5.64
CA GLY A 56 -10.74 1.66 6.39
C GLY A 56 -9.82 1.73 7.61
N ASN A 57 -9.07 0.65 7.95
CA ASN A 57 -8.15 0.64 9.09
C ASN A 57 -6.87 1.42 8.79
N ILE A 58 -6.40 2.22 9.74
CA ILE A 58 -5.10 2.90 9.62
C ILE A 58 -3.98 1.87 9.79
N LEU A 59 -3.10 1.80 8.81
CA LEU A 59 -1.96 0.88 8.77
C LEU A 59 -0.74 1.50 9.47
N ARG A 60 -0.76 1.53 10.80
CA ARG A 60 0.28 2.18 11.64
C ARG A 60 1.68 1.65 11.39
N ARG A 61 1.83 0.40 10.95
CA ARG A 61 3.12 -0.20 10.60
C ARG A 61 3.85 0.53 9.45
N PHE A 62 3.16 1.37 8.70
CA PHE A 62 3.71 2.15 7.58
C PHE A 62 3.87 3.64 7.91
N SER A 63 3.83 4.04 9.18
CA SER A 63 3.93 5.45 9.57
C SER A 63 5.24 6.09 9.10
N GLU A 64 6.36 5.38 9.19
CA GLU A 64 7.66 5.87 8.73
C GLU A 64 7.69 6.09 7.21
N LEU A 65 7.10 5.16 6.43
CA LEU A 65 6.94 5.33 4.99
C LEU A 65 6.10 6.57 4.69
N CYS A 66 5.00 6.80 5.42
CA CYS A 66 4.15 7.98 5.25
C CYS A 66 4.92 9.28 5.45
N GLU A 67 5.80 9.36 6.45
CA GLU A 67 6.62 10.55 6.69
C GLU A 67 7.67 10.75 5.58
N ARG A 68 8.27 9.68 5.07
CA ARG A 68 9.19 9.78 3.91
C ARG A 68 8.45 10.28 2.66
N VAL A 69 7.28 9.70 2.35
CA VAL A 69 6.43 10.16 1.22
C VAL A 69 6.07 11.63 1.39
N ARG A 70 5.70 12.04 2.60
CA ARG A 70 5.37 13.45 2.92
C ARG A 70 6.54 14.39 2.68
N GLY A 71 7.75 13.96 2.99
CA GLY A 71 8.97 14.76 2.76
C GLY A 71 9.28 15.01 1.27
N GLU A 72 8.84 14.09 0.39
CA GLU A 72 9.07 14.17 -1.05
C GLU A 72 7.96 14.90 -1.82
N LEU A 73 6.70 14.79 -1.36
CA LEU A 73 5.55 15.42 -2.02
C LEU A 73 5.50 16.92 -1.76
N LYS A 74 5.60 17.73 -2.81
CA LYS A 74 5.56 19.20 -2.76
C LYS A 74 4.13 19.75 -2.76
N VAL A 75 3.19 19.06 -2.10
CA VAL A 75 1.79 19.48 -1.95
C VAL A 75 1.36 19.38 -0.50
N ARG A 76 0.45 20.28 -0.09
CA ARG A 76 -0.04 20.28 1.29
C ARG A 76 -1.02 19.17 1.54
N ASP A 77 -2.06 19.08 0.71
CA ASP A 77 -3.17 18.16 0.88
C ASP A 77 -3.27 17.22 -0.32
N VAL A 78 -3.18 15.91 -0.10
CA VAL A 78 -3.30 14.92 -1.17
C VAL A 78 -3.95 13.61 -0.69
N ILE A 79 -4.68 12.95 -1.57
CA ILE A 79 -5.12 11.55 -1.41
C ILE A 79 -4.60 10.76 -2.60
N LEU A 80 -3.80 9.74 -2.32
CA LEU A 80 -3.21 8.83 -3.30
C LEU A 80 -3.71 7.41 -3.06
N ASP A 81 -3.95 6.68 -4.14
CA ASP A 81 -4.25 5.25 -4.07
C ASP A 81 -3.07 4.45 -4.63
N GLY A 82 -2.62 3.45 -3.90
CA GLY A 82 -1.39 2.73 -4.24
C GLY A 82 -1.25 1.41 -3.49
N GLU A 83 -0.10 0.79 -3.70
CA GLU A 83 0.31 -0.45 -3.06
C GLU A 83 1.61 -0.23 -2.30
N VAL A 84 1.66 -0.62 -1.03
CA VAL A 84 2.91 -0.69 -0.28
C VAL A 84 3.56 -2.03 -0.57
N VAL A 85 4.78 -2.00 -1.06
CA VAL A 85 5.61 -3.17 -1.34
C VAL A 85 6.90 -3.11 -0.55
N ALA A 86 7.56 -4.24 -0.32
CA ALA A 86 8.97 -4.27 0.05
C ALA A 86 9.80 -4.59 -1.20
N ILE A 87 10.96 -3.96 -1.31
CA ILE A 87 11.89 -4.15 -2.42
C ILE A 87 13.20 -4.66 -1.84
N ASN A 88 13.76 -5.70 -2.46
CA ASN A 88 15.08 -6.23 -2.10
C ASN A 88 16.22 -5.43 -2.78
N GLU A 89 17.47 -5.81 -2.51
CA GLU A 89 18.66 -5.13 -3.04
C GLU A 89 18.75 -5.21 -4.57
N GLU A 90 18.18 -6.24 -5.18
CA GLU A 90 18.13 -6.42 -6.64
C GLU A 90 16.97 -5.64 -7.29
N GLY A 91 16.15 -4.92 -6.51
CA GLY A 91 15.01 -4.15 -7.00
C GLY A 91 13.73 -4.96 -7.23
N HIS A 92 13.68 -6.21 -6.80
CA HIS A 92 12.50 -7.06 -6.91
C HIS A 92 11.61 -6.95 -5.68
N GLN A 93 10.32 -7.22 -5.87
CA GLN A 93 9.37 -7.30 -4.76
C GLN A 93 9.71 -8.49 -3.86
N ASP A 94 9.72 -8.24 -2.54
CA ASP A 94 9.90 -9.24 -1.50
C ASP A 94 8.68 -9.26 -0.57
N VAL A 95 7.72 -10.10 -0.92
CA VAL A 95 6.46 -10.26 -0.17
C VAL A 95 6.73 -10.82 1.23
N GLN A 96 7.72 -11.71 1.38
CA GLN A 96 8.05 -12.32 2.68
C GLN A 96 8.65 -11.28 3.62
N ALA A 97 9.58 -10.45 3.13
CA ALA A 97 10.12 -9.33 3.90
C ALA A 97 9.01 -8.33 4.30
N LEU A 98 8.12 -7.99 3.37
CA LEU A 98 6.96 -7.13 3.62
C LEU A 98 6.07 -7.68 4.75
N MET A 99 5.73 -8.96 4.69
CA MET A 99 4.89 -9.62 5.70
C MET A 99 5.58 -9.68 7.06
N ALA A 100 6.90 -9.92 7.07
CA ALA A 100 7.73 -9.95 8.28
C ALA A 100 8.02 -8.54 8.87
N GLY A 101 7.60 -7.46 8.20
CA GLY A 101 7.89 -6.08 8.61
C GLY A 101 9.34 -5.68 8.37
N ARG A 102 10.00 -6.31 7.41
CA ARG A 102 11.40 -6.08 7.02
C ARG A 102 11.46 -5.60 5.57
N GLY A 103 12.67 -5.29 5.10
CA GLY A 103 12.92 -4.84 3.74
C GLY A 103 12.68 -3.34 3.56
N TRP A 104 13.06 -2.84 2.40
CA TRP A 104 12.86 -1.43 2.06
C TRP A 104 11.43 -1.21 1.59
N LEU A 105 10.64 -0.49 2.39
CA LEU A 105 9.25 -0.17 2.04
C LEU A 105 9.19 0.92 0.98
N HIS A 106 8.43 0.64 -0.08
CA HIS A 106 8.18 1.52 -1.21
C HIS A 106 6.67 1.65 -1.47
N TYR A 107 6.22 2.84 -1.88
CA TYR A 107 4.83 3.10 -2.20
C TYR A 107 4.64 3.27 -3.70
N THR A 108 4.07 2.27 -4.36
CA THR A 108 3.73 2.31 -5.80
C THR A 108 2.35 2.92 -5.98
N VAL A 109 2.30 4.12 -6.53
CA VAL A 109 1.07 4.92 -6.67
C VAL A 109 0.45 4.69 -8.03
N PHE A 110 -0.82 4.34 -8.07
CA PHE A 110 -1.54 4.13 -9.32
C PHE A 110 -2.72 5.08 -9.54
N ASP A 111 -3.14 5.88 -8.55
CA ASP A 111 -4.16 6.91 -8.75
C ASP A 111 -3.98 8.09 -7.79
N VAL A 112 -4.50 9.26 -8.19
CA VAL A 112 -4.59 10.47 -7.37
C VAL A 112 -6.03 10.97 -7.35
N LEU A 113 -6.56 11.17 -6.13
CA LEU A 113 -7.98 11.43 -5.92
C LEU A 113 -8.28 12.84 -5.40
N TRP A 114 -7.25 13.48 -4.81
CA TRP A 114 -7.37 14.82 -4.24
C TRP A 114 -6.03 15.53 -4.28
N ILE A 115 -6.01 16.81 -4.65
CA ILE A 115 -4.83 17.68 -4.57
C ILE A 115 -5.25 19.08 -4.13
N ASN A 116 -4.74 19.57 -3.00
CA ASN A 116 -4.87 20.95 -2.52
C ASN A 116 -6.30 21.53 -2.63
N GLY A 117 -7.30 20.78 -2.15
CA GLY A 117 -8.69 21.23 -2.15
C GLY A 117 -9.50 20.86 -3.40
N ARG A 118 -8.88 20.22 -4.39
CA ARG A 118 -9.54 19.78 -5.63
C ARG A 118 -9.84 18.29 -5.60
N ASP A 119 -11.09 17.93 -5.71
CA ASP A 119 -11.54 16.55 -5.92
C ASP A 119 -11.28 16.13 -7.36
N LEU A 120 -10.47 15.10 -7.54
CA LEU A 120 -10.16 14.50 -8.83
C LEU A 120 -10.93 13.19 -9.08
N SER A 121 -11.64 12.66 -8.09
CA SER A 121 -12.36 11.38 -8.22
C SER A 121 -13.41 11.41 -9.34
N ARG A 122 -13.98 12.58 -9.62
CA ARG A 122 -14.95 12.80 -10.69
C ARG A 122 -14.32 13.12 -12.06
N GLN A 123 -13.00 13.09 -12.16
CA GLN A 123 -12.28 13.22 -13.43
C GLN A 123 -12.05 11.83 -14.04
N SER A 124 -11.90 11.79 -15.39
CA SER A 124 -11.53 10.55 -16.06
C SER A 124 -10.16 10.03 -15.58
N LEU A 125 -9.96 8.72 -15.67
CA LEU A 125 -8.68 8.10 -15.33
C LEU A 125 -7.50 8.75 -16.07
N THR A 126 -7.68 9.08 -17.35
CA THR A 126 -6.63 9.77 -18.14
C THR A 126 -6.21 11.10 -17.53
N ILE A 127 -7.17 11.89 -17.03
CA ILE A 127 -6.87 13.16 -16.36
C ILE A 127 -6.14 12.90 -15.04
N ARG A 128 -6.60 11.95 -14.25
CA ARG A 128 -5.97 11.59 -12.96
C ARG A 128 -4.54 11.09 -13.16
N LYS A 129 -4.28 10.25 -14.18
CA LYS A 129 -2.94 9.79 -14.54
C LYS A 129 -1.99 10.93 -14.91
N ARG A 130 -2.47 11.89 -15.71
CA ARG A 130 -1.69 13.09 -16.04
C ARG A 130 -1.36 13.90 -14.78
N ARG A 131 -2.34 14.11 -13.88
CA ARG A 131 -2.12 14.81 -12.61
C ARG A 131 -1.16 14.06 -11.69
N LEU A 132 -1.23 12.75 -11.68
CA LEU A 132 -0.28 11.90 -10.95
C LEU A 132 1.14 12.03 -11.51
N ALA A 133 1.29 12.11 -12.85
CA ALA A 133 2.59 12.30 -13.49
C ALA A 133 3.20 13.68 -13.18
N GLU A 134 2.37 14.73 -13.11
CA GLU A 134 2.78 16.06 -12.68
C GLU A 134 3.21 16.11 -11.20
N LEU A 135 2.52 15.33 -10.33
CA LEU A 135 2.76 15.27 -8.90
C LEU A 135 4.03 14.47 -8.54
N ILE A 136 4.24 13.35 -9.21
CA ILE A 136 5.37 12.43 -9.02
C ILE A 136 6.07 12.28 -10.39
N PRO A 137 6.89 13.25 -10.81
CA PRO A 137 7.50 13.22 -12.15
C PRO A 137 8.51 12.08 -12.30
N GLU A 138 9.25 11.76 -11.23
CA GLU A 138 10.28 10.76 -11.21
C GLU A 138 10.06 9.75 -10.08
N SER A 139 10.55 8.53 -10.26
CA SER A 139 10.59 7.54 -9.20
C SER A 139 11.71 7.83 -8.22
N THR A 140 11.44 7.63 -6.94
CA THR A 140 12.42 7.77 -5.85
C THR A 140 12.59 6.42 -5.15
N GLN A 141 13.43 6.35 -4.13
CA GLN A 141 13.51 5.15 -3.28
C GLN A 141 12.24 4.96 -2.44
N THR A 142 11.46 6.01 -2.19
CA THR A 142 10.28 5.99 -1.32
C THR A 142 9.01 5.67 -2.09
N MET A 143 8.85 6.27 -3.29
CA MET A 143 7.63 6.10 -4.09
C MET A 143 7.90 6.18 -5.59
N SER A 144 6.99 5.56 -6.35
CA SER A 144 6.95 5.63 -7.80
C SER A 144 5.52 5.63 -8.31
N ARG A 145 5.33 6.07 -9.55
CA ARG A 145 4.09 5.81 -10.28
C ARG A 145 4.14 4.39 -10.84
N VAL A 146 3.01 3.69 -10.83
CA VAL A 146 2.89 2.43 -11.55
C VAL A 146 3.14 2.64 -13.04
N LEU A 147 3.82 1.69 -13.68
CA LEU A 147 3.91 1.62 -15.14
C LEU A 147 2.48 1.52 -15.72
N THR A 148 2.19 2.33 -16.71
CA THR A 148 0.88 2.33 -17.37
C THR A 148 1.08 2.14 -18.87
N VAL A 149 0.46 1.09 -19.43
CA VAL A 149 0.50 0.76 -20.87
C VAL A 149 -0.85 1.11 -21.49
N ASP A 150 -0.80 1.86 -22.59
CA ASP A 150 -1.98 2.33 -23.31
C ASP A 150 -2.36 1.35 -24.42
N GLY A 151 -3.57 0.80 -24.37
CA GLY A 151 -4.17 0.00 -25.42
C GLY A 151 -3.58 -1.41 -25.64
N ASP A 152 -2.39 -1.73 -25.10
CA ASP A 152 -1.72 -3.02 -25.30
C ASP A 152 -1.56 -3.80 -23.99
N GLY A 153 -2.64 -4.38 -23.52
CA GLY A 153 -2.65 -5.26 -22.35
C GLY A 153 -2.01 -6.62 -22.62
N ARG A 154 -2.00 -7.08 -23.87
CA ARG A 154 -1.39 -8.37 -24.25
C ARG A 154 0.13 -8.31 -24.07
N GLY A 155 0.79 -7.31 -24.65
CA GLY A 155 2.24 -7.14 -24.52
C GLY A 155 2.66 -6.96 -23.06
N LEU A 156 1.87 -6.21 -22.27
CA LEU A 156 2.12 -6.10 -20.84
C LEU A 156 1.95 -7.44 -20.11
N PHE A 157 0.92 -8.24 -20.44
CA PHE A 157 0.68 -9.52 -19.79
C PHE A 157 1.80 -10.52 -20.07
N GLU A 158 2.28 -10.60 -21.31
CA GLU A 158 3.45 -11.40 -21.68
C GLU A 158 4.73 -10.97 -20.92
N ALA A 159 4.91 -9.67 -20.71
CA ALA A 159 6.03 -9.16 -19.89
C ALA A 159 5.87 -9.57 -18.41
N VAL A 160 4.64 -9.51 -17.88
CA VAL A 160 4.29 -9.93 -16.51
C VAL A 160 4.59 -11.41 -16.30
N GLU A 161 4.27 -12.28 -17.26
CA GLU A 161 4.60 -13.71 -17.20
C GLU A 161 6.12 -13.95 -17.20
N ARG A 162 6.86 -13.29 -18.09
CA ARG A 162 8.34 -13.40 -18.14
C ARG A 162 9.05 -12.92 -16.88
N LEU A 163 8.49 -11.92 -16.21
CA LEU A 163 9.06 -11.30 -15.00
C LEU A 163 8.53 -11.88 -13.70
N ASP A 164 7.74 -12.96 -13.77
CA ASP A 164 7.11 -13.60 -12.60
C ASP A 164 6.38 -12.57 -11.71
N LEU A 165 5.52 -11.73 -12.31
CA LEU A 165 4.65 -10.80 -11.59
C LEU A 165 3.24 -11.37 -11.45
N GLU A 166 2.46 -10.85 -10.48
CA GLU A 166 1.16 -11.42 -10.08
C GLU A 166 0.08 -11.36 -11.18
N GLY A 167 0.19 -10.41 -12.11
CA GLY A 167 -0.80 -10.20 -13.15
C GLY A 167 -0.85 -8.76 -13.64
N ILE A 168 -1.99 -8.39 -14.25
CA ILE A 168 -2.28 -7.02 -14.65
C ILE A 168 -3.62 -6.54 -14.11
N VAL A 169 -3.78 -5.21 -14.03
CA VAL A 169 -5.04 -4.53 -13.77
C VAL A 169 -5.42 -3.70 -14.99
N ALA A 170 -6.60 -3.97 -15.55
CA ALA A 170 -7.15 -3.22 -16.68
C ALA A 170 -8.18 -2.19 -16.19
N LYS A 171 -8.08 -0.96 -16.68
CA LYS A 171 -8.88 0.20 -16.28
C LYS A 171 -9.34 0.98 -17.50
N ARG A 172 -10.61 1.36 -17.55
CA ARG A 172 -11.13 2.21 -18.63
C ARG A 172 -10.63 3.65 -18.46
N LYS A 173 -10.14 4.24 -19.54
CA LYS A 173 -9.61 5.62 -19.58
C LYS A 173 -10.63 6.68 -19.18
N ALA A 174 -11.89 6.48 -19.57
CA ALA A 174 -12.98 7.43 -19.34
C ALA A 174 -13.57 7.35 -17.92
N ASP A 175 -13.25 6.30 -17.14
CA ASP A 175 -13.91 6.05 -15.87
C ASP A 175 -13.50 7.07 -14.79
N PHE A 176 -14.49 7.48 -14.01
CA PHE A 176 -14.31 8.18 -12.75
C PHE A 176 -13.76 7.21 -11.69
N TYR A 177 -13.46 7.73 -10.49
CA TYR A 177 -13.11 6.88 -9.37
C TYR A 177 -14.28 6.81 -8.38
N GLY A 178 -14.86 5.64 -8.18
CA GLY A 178 -15.99 5.49 -7.26
C GLY A 178 -16.66 4.11 -7.30
N PRO A 179 -17.77 3.93 -6.56
CA PRO A 179 -18.39 2.63 -6.34
C PRO A 179 -18.89 1.90 -7.60
N ARG A 180 -19.15 2.64 -8.68
CA ARG A 180 -19.59 2.08 -9.97
C ARG A 180 -18.46 1.80 -10.94
N THR A 181 -17.23 2.14 -10.58
CA THR A 181 -16.03 1.89 -11.40
C THR A 181 -15.63 0.44 -11.29
N VAL A 182 -15.38 -0.17 -12.42
CA VAL A 182 -14.94 -1.57 -12.49
C VAL A 182 -13.52 -1.63 -13.03
N TRP A 183 -12.59 -2.12 -12.22
CA TRP A 183 -11.26 -2.52 -12.63
C TRP A 183 -11.23 -4.04 -12.75
N TYR A 184 -10.59 -4.56 -13.78
CA TYR A 184 -10.45 -5.99 -13.98
C TYR A 184 -9.02 -6.44 -13.64
N THR A 185 -8.91 -7.58 -12.96
CA THR A 185 -7.63 -8.25 -12.76
C THR A 185 -7.55 -9.48 -13.66
N LEU A 186 -6.44 -9.60 -14.39
CA LEU A 186 -6.03 -10.82 -15.06
C LEU A 186 -4.76 -11.32 -14.35
N LYS A 187 -4.87 -12.48 -13.70
CA LYS A 187 -3.76 -13.05 -12.93
C LYS A 187 -2.85 -13.87 -13.85
N ASN A 188 -1.57 -13.86 -13.56
CA ASN A 188 -0.59 -14.76 -14.13
C ASN A 188 -0.75 -16.14 -13.47
N PRO A 189 -1.16 -17.17 -14.22
CA PRO A 189 -1.32 -18.53 -13.65
C PRO A 189 0.00 -19.17 -13.24
N GLY A 190 1.13 -18.72 -13.79
CA GLY A 190 2.48 -19.19 -13.45
C GLY A 190 3.17 -18.43 -12.32
N TYR A 191 2.48 -17.51 -11.63
CA TYR A 191 3.08 -16.70 -10.58
C TYR A 191 3.56 -17.54 -9.38
N THR A 192 4.88 -17.66 -9.19
CA THR A 192 5.47 -18.57 -8.21
C THR A 192 5.43 -18.08 -6.77
N ARG A 193 5.41 -16.77 -6.56
CA ARG A 193 5.46 -16.16 -5.20
C ARG A 193 4.14 -16.23 -4.45
N ALA A 194 3.07 -16.72 -5.10
CA ALA A 194 1.78 -16.95 -4.45
C ALA A 194 1.82 -18.08 -3.41
N GLU A 195 2.69 -19.07 -3.59
CA GLU A 195 2.72 -20.31 -2.80
C GLU A 195 3.10 -20.06 -1.32
N GLY A 196 3.97 -19.11 -1.01
CA GLY A 196 4.36 -18.79 0.37
C GLY A 196 3.36 -17.93 1.15
N ARG A 197 2.34 -17.38 0.49
CA ARG A 197 1.42 -16.41 1.10
C ARG A 197 0.40 -17.05 2.04
N TRP A 198 -0.11 -18.22 1.69
CA TRP A 198 -1.12 -18.94 2.48
C TRP A 198 -0.57 -19.45 3.81
N GLU A 199 0.64 -19.97 3.82
CA GLU A 199 1.32 -20.47 5.02
C GLU A 199 1.54 -19.36 6.06
N LEU A 200 1.79 -18.12 5.62
CA LEU A 200 1.97 -16.96 6.50
C LEU A 200 0.66 -16.48 7.15
N PHE A 201 -0.49 -16.71 6.50
CA PHE A 201 -1.80 -16.39 7.07
C PHE A 201 -2.27 -17.47 8.05
N GLU A 202 -1.99 -18.75 7.79
CA GLU A 202 -2.34 -19.87 8.68
C GLU A 202 -1.57 -19.79 10.00
N ARG A 203 -0.28 -19.44 10.00
CA ARG A 203 0.52 -19.24 11.21
C ARG A 203 0.05 -18.10 12.12
N LYS A 204 -0.68 -17.12 11.61
CA LYS A 204 -1.26 -16.03 12.42
C LYS A 204 -2.67 -16.32 12.93
N GLY A 205 -3.33 -17.34 12.40
CA GLY A 205 -4.66 -17.79 12.83
C GLY A 205 -4.68 -18.84 13.94
N SER A 206 -3.52 -19.42 14.27
CA SER A 206 -3.37 -20.48 15.29
C SER A 206 -2.64 -20.03 16.56
N ALA A 207 -2.97 -18.84 17.08
CA ALA A 207 -2.69 -18.57 18.47
C ALA A 207 -3.84 -19.20 19.30
N PRO A 208 -3.60 -20.20 20.16
CA PRO A 208 -4.65 -20.74 20.99
C PRO A 208 -5.05 -19.70 22.03
N ASP A 209 -6.35 -19.39 22.08
CA ASP A 209 -7.02 -18.86 23.26
C ASP A 209 -6.77 -19.84 24.42
N SER A 210 -5.76 -19.62 25.23
CA SER A 210 -5.65 -20.30 26.52
C SER A 210 -6.56 -19.57 27.49
N ALA A 211 -7.72 -20.20 27.67
CA ALA A 211 -8.70 -19.93 28.68
C ALA A 211 -8.09 -19.75 30.06
N ALA A 212 -8.69 -18.84 30.78
CA ALA A 212 -8.58 -18.67 32.23
C ALA A 212 -8.83 -19.97 32.97
N SER A 213 -7.89 -20.36 33.82
CA SER A 213 -8.18 -21.13 35.02
C SER A 213 -7.33 -20.55 36.16
N GLY A 214 -8.07 -20.03 37.15
CA GLY A 214 -7.50 -19.47 38.36
C GLY A 214 -6.80 -20.52 39.16
N GLU A 215 -5.66 -20.13 39.73
CA GLU A 215 -5.17 -20.78 40.96
C GLU A 215 -4.37 -19.79 41.79
N GLN A 216 -4.56 -19.93 43.08
CA GLN A 216 -4.27 -19.06 44.20
C GLN A 216 -2.79 -18.74 44.38
N LEU A 217 -2.54 -17.52 44.85
CA LEU A 217 -1.29 -17.08 45.48
C LEU A 217 -0.99 -17.85 46.77
N PRO A 218 0.26 -18.16 47.08
CA PRO A 218 0.75 -18.20 48.44
C PRO A 218 1.62 -16.98 48.80
N LYS A 219 1.39 -16.50 50.00
CA LYS A 219 2.05 -15.37 50.68
C LYS A 219 3.47 -15.70 51.13
N ALA A 220 4.30 -14.66 51.06
CA ALA A 220 5.34 -14.26 51.99
C ALA A 220 6.61 -15.12 52.18
N GLY A 221 7.73 -14.47 52.05
CA GLY A 221 9.03 -14.89 52.49
C GLY A 221 10.11 -13.84 52.22
N ILE A 222 10.28 -12.90 53.15
CA ILE A 222 11.36 -11.90 53.19
C ILE A 222 12.66 -12.62 53.54
N ALA A 223 13.71 -12.49 52.72
CA ALA A 223 15.07 -12.70 53.18
C ALA A 223 16.05 -11.81 52.38
N SER A 224 16.54 -10.82 53.09
CA SER A 224 17.67 -9.97 52.75
C SER A 224 18.95 -10.80 52.63
N LYS A 225 19.75 -10.56 51.57
CA LYS A 225 21.20 -10.78 51.66
C LYS A 225 21.97 -9.75 50.82
N ARG A 226 22.95 -9.20 51.49
CA ARG A 226 23.86 -8.09 51.23
C ARG A 226 24.82 -8.38 50.10
N PHE A 227 25.18 -7.29 49.40
CA PHE A 227 26.40 -7.16 48.57
C PHE A 227 27.70 -7.37 49.38
N PRO A 228 28.79 -7.71 48.74
CA PRO A 228 30.02 -6.97 48.98
C PRO A 228 30.65 -6.38 47.72
N HIS A 229 31.07 -5.13 47.88
CA HIS A 229 32.03 -4.41 47.05
C HIS A 229 33.39 -5.14 47.04
N ARG A 230 34.08 -5.07 45.90
CA ARG A 230 35.53 -4.91 45.89
C ARG A 230 36.01 -4.12 44.65
N ILE A 231 36.81 -3.11 44.96
CA ILE A 231 37.50 -2.16 44.12
C ILE A 231 38.92 -2.72 43.88
N GLY A 232 39.40 -2.52 42.70
CA GLY A 232 40.67 -2.16 42.14
C GLY A 232 41.92 -3.09 42.38
N PRO A 233 43.07 -2.83 41.71
CA PRO A 233 43.59 -1.55 41.20
C PRO A 233 43.53 -1.39 39.70
#